data_d947efd597382306ca5c855111e6f0e1
#
_entry.id   d947efd597382306ca5c855111e6f0e1
#
_cell.length_a   1.000
_cell.length_b   1.000
_cell.length_c   1.000
_cell.angle_alpha   90.00
_cell.angle_beta   90.00
_cell.angle_gamma   90.00
#
_symmetry.space_group_name_H-M   'P 1'
#
loop_
_entity.id
_entity.type
_entity.pdbx_description
1 polymer ?
#
loop_
_entity_poly.entity_id
_entity_poly.type
_entity_poly.pdbx_seq_one_letter_code
_entity_poly.pdbx_strand_id
1 'polypeptide(L)'
;EVQNMPCIEDSKVKLIRASTNNGVFVTKLRNVEHIIPKLIPTLEKSLSIEGLEFSYPIKIGVATFSESANTIEKLYQNAQLAAEVNQHSHDDWSIFNKQMKTDHKNYLHVLSLLNRDLKSGQLNCAVQPQVDLNDQRIRGAEVLLRWHCKDLGNVSPALFIPLAEKTGLIVKIT
;
A
#
# COMPACT_ATOMS: atom_id res chain seq x y z
N GLU A 1 5.12 25.22 -10.70
CA GLU A 1 4.67 25.67 -9.36
C GLU A 1 5.53 25.07 -8.23
N VAL A 2 5.88 23.78 -8.28
CA VAL A 2 6.71 23.12 -7.23
C VAL A 2 8.11 23.67 -7.14
N GLN A 3 8.70 24.14 -8.25
CA GLN A 3 10.05 24.72 -8.30
C GLN A 3 10.17 26.09 -7.62
N ASN A 4 9.06 26.79 -7.44
CA ASN A 4 9.00 28.14 -6.86
C ASN A 4 8.54 28.15 -5.39
N MET A 5 8.61 27.03 -4.70
CA MET A 5 8.25 26.97 -3.28
C MET A 5 9.41 27.46 -2.41
N PRO A 6 9.16 28.35 -1.40
CA PRO A 6 10.21 28.91 -0.54
C PRO A 6 11.05 27.86 0.20
N CYS A 7 10.50 26.66 0.43
CA CYS A 7 11.25 25.56 1.06
C CYS A 7 12.14 24.77 0.10
N ILE A 8 12.12 25.10 -1.19
CA ILE A 8 12.86 24.42 -2.26
C ILE A 8 13.82 25.36 -2.98
N GLU A 9 13.71 26.68 -2.78
CA GLU A 9 14.50 27.71 -3.50
C GLU A 9 16.02 27.53 -3.37
N ASP A 10 16.53 27.01 -2.25
CA ASP A 10 17.98 26.75 -2.06
C ASP A 10 18.46 25.38 -2.58
N SER A 11 17.55 24.55 -3.08
CA SER A 11 17.86 23.19 -3.52
C SER A 11 17.64 23.08 -5.02
N LYS A 12 18.64 22.64 -5.79
CA LYS A 12 18.44 22.26 -7.19
C LYS A 12 17.53 21.04 -7.27
N VAL A 13 16.22 21.25 -7.18
CA VAL A 13 15.21 20.21 -7.34
C VAL A 13 15.04 19.93 -8.82
N LYS A 14 15.24 18.67 -9.21
CA LYS A 14 14.88 18.21 -10.55
C LYS A 14 13.64 17.36 -10.45
N LEU A 15 12.57 17.79 -11.13
CA LEU A 15 11.40 16.99 -11.36
C LEU A 15 11.58 16.19 -12.64
N ILE A 16 11.43 14.87 -12.57
CA ILE A 16 11.51 13.96 -13.69
C ILE A 16 10.19 13.21 -13.76
N ARG A 17 9.54 13.22 -14.90
CA ARG A 17 8.38 12.36 -15.15
C ARG A 17 8.85 10.94 -15.41
N ALA A 18 8.55 10.01 -14.51
CA ALA A 18 8.97 8.62 -14.63
C ALA A 18 7.96 7.75 -15.41
N SER A 19 6.66 8.06 -15.27
CA SER A 19 5.59 7.39 -16.02
C SER A 19 4.35 8.30 -16.12
N THR A 20 3.22 7.76 -16.59
CA THR A 20 1.96 8.50 -16.68
C THR A 20 1.51 9.03 -15.31
N ASN A 21 1.69 8.22 -14.26
CA ASN A 21 1.17 8.50 -12.91
C ASN A 21 2.28 8.78 -11.87
N ASN A 22 3.56 8.68 -12.24
CA ASN A 22 4.66 8.81 -11.29
C ASN A 22 5.59 9.95 -11.68
N GLY A 23 5.84 10.85 -10.73
CA GLY A 23 6.89 11.85 -10.78
C GLY A 23 8.01 11.52 -9.78
N VAL A 24 9.23 11.90 -10.10
CA VAL A 24 10.41 11.74 -9.23
C VAL A 24 11.03 13.11 -8.97
N PHE A 25 11.20 13.42 -7.70
CA PHE A 25 11.95 14.58 -7.26
C PHE A 25 13.35 14.13 -6.81
N VAL A 26 14.37 14.69 -7.42
CA VAL A 26 15.75 14.48 -7.00
C VAL A 26 16.27 15.78 -6.41
N THR A 27 16.71 15.72 -5.16
CA THR A 27 17.14 16.92 -4.43
C THR A 27 18.19 16.59 -3.37
N LYS A 28 18.96 17.61 -2.93
CA LYS A 28 19.89 17.55 -1.81
C LYS A 28 19.22 18.06 -0.53
N LEU A 29 18.02 17.65 -0.25
CA LEU A 29 17.30 18.09 0.94
C LEU A 29 17.84 17.38 2.19
N ARG A 30 18.05 18.18 3.24
CA ARG A 30 18.13 17.71 4.63
C ARG A 30 16.75 17.93 5.25
N ASN A 31 16.35 17.10 6.20
CA ASN A 31 15.08 17.22 6.92
C ASN A 31 13.81 17.02 6.04
N VAL A 32 13.82 16.00 5.20
CA VAL A 32 12.66 15.63 4.36
C VAL A 32 11.35 15.50 5.16
N GLU A 33 11.43 15.07 6.40
CA GLU A 33 10.30 14.93 7.33
C GLU A 33 9.55 16.25 7.58
N HIS A 34 10.22 17.39 7.48
CA HIS A 34 9.62 18.71 7.64
C HIS A 34 9.13 19.32 6.31
N ILE A 35 9.65 18.83 5.20
CA ILE A 35 9.39 19.39 3.88
C ILE A 35 8.22 18.71 3.20
N ILE A 36 8.16 17.39 3.25
CA ILE A 36 7.13 16.60 2.57
C ILE A 36 5.71 16.96 3.02
N PRO A 37 5.41 17.09 4.33
CA PRO A 37 4.07 17.49 4.77
C PRO A 37 3.62 18.86 4.23
N LYS A 38 4.56 19.75 3.91
CA LYS A 38 4.26 21.06 3.29
C LYS A 38 4.06 20.97 1.77
N LEU A 39 4.65 19.95 1.13
CA LEU A 39 4.49 19.72 -0.31
C LEU A 39 3.16 19.07 -0.66
N ILE A 40 2.66 18.15 0.17
CA ILE A 40 1.44 17.38 -0.10
C ILE A 40 0.26 18.27 -0.43
N PRO A 41 -0.13 19.29 0.36
CA PRO A 41 -1.28 20.13 0.06
C PRO A 41 -1.15 20.90 -1.27
N THR A 42 0.08 21.15 -1.72
CA THR A 42 0.31 21.83 -3.01
C THR A 42 0.21 20.86 -4.17
N LEU A 43 0.61 19.62 -3.98
CA LEU A 43 0.55 18.58 -4.99
C LEU A 43 -0.88 18.03 -5.16
N GLU A 44 -1.67 18.05 -4.08
CA GLU A 44 -3.07 17.59 -4.06
C GLU A 44 -4.09 18.66 -4.47
N LYS A 45 -3.61 19.83 -4.95
CA LYS A 45 -4.52 20.85 -5.47
C LYS A 45 -5.46 20.26 -6.50
N SER A 46 -6.75 20.52 -6.30
CA SER A 46 -7.78 20.14 -7.26
C SER A 46 -7.45 20.67 -8.64
N LEU A 47 -7.58 19.81 -9.63
CA LEU A 47 -7.50 20.18 -11.04
C LEU A 47 -8.91 20.45 -11.53
N SER A 48 -9.19 21.66 -12.01
CA SER A 48 -10.44 21.97 -12.67
C SER A 48 -10.32 21.65 -14.15
N ILE A 49 -11.10 20.69 -14.63
CA ILE A 49 -11.19 20.31 -16.04
C ILE A 49 -12.65 20.44 -16.45
N GLU A 50 -12.94 21.33 -17.41
CA GLU A 50 -14.28 21.58 -17.91
C GLU A 50 -15.32 21.94 -16.82
N GLY A 51 -14.89 22.63 -15.75
CA GLY A 51 -15.74 23.01 -14.63
C GLY A 51 -15.96 21.91 -13.58
N LEU A 52 -15.33 20.74 -13.74
CA LEU A 52 -15.30 19.66 -12.74
C LEU A 52 -14.01 19.71 -11.94
N GLU A 53 -14.13 19.64 -10.62
CA GLU A 53 -12.97 19.60 -9.74
C GLU A 53 -12.57 18.13 -9.44
N PHE A 54 -11.34 17.80 -9.76
CA PHE A 54 -10.75 16.50 -9.48
C PHE A 54 -9.66 16.62 -8.42
N SER A 55 -9.77 15.89 -7.34
CA SER A 55 -8.73 15.72 -6.33
C SER A 55 -8.19 14.30 -6.40
N TYR A 56 -6.87 14.16 -6.48
CA TYR A 56 -6.20 12.86 -6.50
C TYR A 56 -5.33 12.72 -5.27
N PRO A 57 -5.52 11.68 -4.45
CA PRO A 57 -4.63 11.40 -3.33
C PRO A 57 -3.22 11.07 -3.87
N ILE A 58 -2.22 11.73 -3.30
CA ILE A 58 -0.83 11.53 -3.68
C ILE A 58 -0.13 10.73 -2.58
N LYS A 59 0.64 9.73 -2.98
CA LYS A 59 1.48 8.96 -2.06
C LYS A 59 2.95 9.19 -2.40
N ILE A 60 3.74 9.57 -1.40
CA ILE A 60 5.14 9.93 -1.56
C ILE A 60 6.03 8.90 -0.88
N GLY A 61 6.91 8.28 -1.64
CA GLY A 61 7.99 7.44 -1.10
C GLY A 61 9.32 8.15 -1.20
N VAL A 62 10.11 8.08 -0.16
CA VAL A 62 11.43 8.70 -0.04
C VAL A 62 12.50 7.65 0.10
N ALA A 63 13.61 7.81 -0.61
CA ALA A 63 14.82 7.03 -0.41
C ALA A 63 16.05 7.95 -0.40
N THR A 64 16.97 7.70 0.52
CA THR A 64 18.18 8.50 0.71
C THR A 64 19.40 7.79 0.13
N PHE A 65 20.28 8.57 -0.51
CA PHE A 65 21.54 8.05 -1.05
C PHE A 65 22.48 7.63 0.09
N SER A 66 23.23 6.57 -0.11
CA SER A 66 24.14 5.90 0.83
C SER A 66 23.47 5.10 1.95
N GLU A 67 22.32 5.51 2.48
CA GLU A 67 21.60 4.75 3.51
C GLU A 67 20.70 3.69 2.90
N SER A 68 19.96 4.08 1.87
CA SER A 68 18.99 3.19 1.21
C SER A 68 19.58 2.46 0.01
N ALA A 69 20.44 3.13 -0.76
CA ALA A 69 21.07 2.59 -1.95
C ALA A 69 22.26 3.42 -2.40
N ASN A 70 23.12 2.81 -3.21
CA ASN A 70 24.32 3.42 -3.79
C ASN A 70 24.25 3.65 -5.30
N THR A 71 23.12 3.34 -5.93
CA THR A 71 22.83 3.62 -7.34
C THR A 71 21.47 4.30 -7.49
N ILE A 72 21.29 5.06 -8.56
CA ILE A 72 20.08 5.81 -8.84
C ILE A 72 18.89 4.85 -9.05
N GLU A 73 19.13 3.75 -9.74
CA GLU A 73 18.12 2.72 -10.01
C GLU A 73 17.58 2.12 -8.69
N LYS A 74 18.48 1.79 -7.77
CA LYS A 74 18.11 1.27 -6.45
C LYS A 74 17.39 2.31 -5.59
N LEU A 75 17.81 3.59 -5.68
CA LEU A 75 17.12 4.68 -4.99
C LEU A 75 15.68 4.81 -5.50
N TYR A 76 15.51 4.83 -6.82
CA TYR A 76 14.19 4.91 -7.44
C TYR A 76 13.30 3.74 -7.02
N GLN A 77 13.80 2.50 -7.13
CA GLN A 77 13.06 1.30 -6.70
C GLN A 77 12.67 1.34 -5.22
N ASN A 78 13.57 1.81 -4.36
CA ASN A 78 13.30 1.91 -2.93
C ASN A 78 12.27 3.00 -2.61
N ALA A 79 12.34 4.15 -3.27
CA ALA A 79 11.34 5.21 -3.13
C ALA A 79 9.98 4.76 -3.65
N GLN A 80 9.94 4.08 -4.79
CA GLN A 80 8.70 3.51 -5.32
C GLN A 80 8.08 2.50 -4.35
N LEU A 81 8.88 1.58 -3.81
CA LEU A 81 8.40 0.62 -2.83
C LEU A 81 7.84 1.30 -1.57
N ALA A 82 8.50 2.35 -1.08
CA ALA A 82 7.98 3.12 0.05
C ALA A 82 6.63 3.77 -0.27
N ALA A 83 6.45 4.33 -1.47
CA ALA A 83 5.16 4.88 -1.90
C ALA A 83 4.08 3.80 -2.03
N GLU A 84 4.41 2.61 -2.57
CA GLU A 84 3.48 1.50 -2.72
C GLU A 84 3.00 0.94 -1.37
N VAL A 85 3.88 0.80 -0.39
CA VAL A 85 3.50 0.38 0.97
C VAL A 85 2.49 1.35 1.58
N ASN A 86 2.63 2.64 1.29
CA ASN A 86 1.72 3.68 1.78
C ASN A 86 0.38 3.75 1.06
N GLN A 87 0.21 3.13 -0.11
CA GLN A 87 -1.09 3.14 -0.80
C GLN A 87 -2.23 2.61 0.08
N HIS A 88 -1.89 1.84 1.09
CA HIS A 88 -2.85 1.16 1.98
C HIS A 88 -2.77 1.64 3.42
N SER A 89 -1.95 2.65 3.73
CA SER A 89 -1.90 3.31 5.03
C SER A 89 -2.62 4.64 5.01
N HIS A 90 -2.92 5.17 6.18
CA HIS A 90 -3.44 6.52 6.31
C HIS A 90 -2.37 7.60 6.06
N ASP A 91 -1.09 7.20 6.03
CA ASP A 91 0.01 8.12 5.82
C ASP A 91 0.16 8.45 4.33
N ASP A 92 0.40 9.70 4.01
CA ASP A 92 0.57 10.17 2.64
C ASP A 92 2.01 10.06 2.15
N TRP A 93 2.94 9.76 3.05
CA TRP A 93 4.34 9.60 2.72
C TRP A 93 5.07 8.63 3.65
N SER A 94 6.17 8.05 3.18
CA SER A 94 7.10 7.27 4.02
C SER A 94 8.52 7.32 3.51
N ILE A 95 9.46 7.09 4.43
CA ILE A 95 10.87 6.89 4.12
C ILE A 95 11.13 5.39 4.02
N PHE A 96 11.77 4.99 2.93
CA PHE A 96 12.18 3.61 2.73
C PHE A 96 13.05 3.11 3.88
N ASN A 97 12.72 1.95 4.38
CA ASN A 97 13.58 1.16 5.26
C ASN A 97 13.73 -0.28 4.72
N LYS A 98 14.76 -0.99 5.17
CA LYS A 98 15.05 -2.34 4.67
C LYS A 98 13.96 -3.35 5.00
N GLN A 99 13.22 -3.15 6.09
CA GLN A 99 12.12 -4.02 6.48
C GLN A 99 11.02 -4.03 5.43
N MET A 100 10.73 -2.88 4.81
CA MET A 100 9.73 -2.77 3.73
C MET A 100 9.97 -3.75 2.59
N LYS A 101 11.24 -4.04 2.23
CA LYS A 101 11.54 -5.06 1.21
C LYS A 101 11.11 -6.45 1.62
N THR A 102 11.39 -6.79 2.87
CA THR A 102 11.04 -8.10 3.42
C THR A 102 9.53 -8.25 3.50
N ASP A 103 8.85 -7.23 4.01
CA ASP A 103 7.40 -7.22 4.16
C ASP A 103 6.69 -7.29 2.80
N HIS A 104 7.17 -6.53 1.82
CA HIS A 104 6.63 -6.57 0.46
C HIS A 104 6.86 -7.94 -0.22
N LYS A 105 8.05 -8.54 -0.03
CA LYS A 105 8.33 -9.89 -0.53
C LYS A 105 7.39 -10.92 0.11
N ASN A 106 7.18 -10.84 1.42
CA ASN A 106 6.25 -11.71 2.14
C ASN A 106 4.81 -11.50 1.66
N TYR A 107 4.39 -10.26 1.47
CA TYR A 107 3.09 -9.90 0.90
C TYR A 107 2.88 -10.54 -0.47
N LEU A 108 3.83 -10.39 -1.39
CA LEU A 108 3.75 -11.00 -2.73
C LEU A 108 3.74 -12.53 -2.67
N HIS A 109 4.49 -13.12 -1.74
CA HIS A 109 4.52 -14.57 -1.54
C HIS A 109 3.15 -15.08 -1.08
N VAL A 110 2.57 -14.49 -0.04
CA VAL A 110 1.23 -14.84 0.46
C VAL A 110 0.17 -14.65 -0.63
N LEU A 111 0.22 -13.55 -1.40
CA LEU A 111 -0.68 -13.29 -2.52
C LEU A 111 -0.58 -14.36 -3.61
N SER A 112 0.62 -14.78 -3.96
CA SER A 112 0.85 -15.83 -4.95
C SER A 112 0.25 -17.17 -4.50
N LEU A 113 0.46 -17.53 -3.23
CA LEU A 113 -0.10 -18.75 -2.63
C LEU A 113 -1.63 -18.69 -2.55
N LEU A 114 -2.20 -17.54 -2.13
CA LEU A 114 -3.64 -17.35 -2.08
C LEU A 114 -4.29 -17.53 -3.46
N ASN A 115 -3.69 -16.92 -4.50
CA ASN A 115 -4.21 -17.04 -5.86
C ASN A 115 -4.12 -18.49 -6.42
N ARG A 116 -3.06 -19.22 -6.05
CA ARG A 116 -2.91 -20.64 -6.38
C ARG A 116 -3.99 -21.48 -5.69
N ASP A 117 -4.15 -21.27 -4.37
CA ASP A 117 -5.03 -22.08 -3.52
C ASP A 117 -6.50 -21.79 -3.78
N LEU A 118 -6.86 -20.56 -4.18
CA LEU A 118 -8.18 -20.23 -4.70
C LEU A 118 -8.53 -21.04 -5.96
N LYS A 119 -7.61 -21.13 -6.92
CA LYS A 119 -7.84 -21.90 -8.14
C LYS A 119 -7.97 -23.40 -7.90
N SER A 120 -7.34 -23.92 -6.86
CA SER A 120 -7.37 -25.35 -6.49
C SER A 120 -8.43 -25.71 -5.45
N GLY A 121 -9.27 -24.74 -5.02
CA GLY A 121 -10.35 -25.00 -4.06
C GLY A 121 -9.86 -25.33 -2.64
N GLN A 122 -8.73 -24.78 -2.23
CA GLN A 122 -8.14 -25.05 -0.91
C GLN A 122 -8.67 -24.12 0.21
N LEU A 123 -9.56 -23.19 -0.13
CA LEU A 123 -10.27 -22.38 0.87
C LEU A 123 -11.53 -23.10 1.32
N ASN A 124 -11.75 -23.11 2.63
CA ASN A 124 -12.88 -23.76 3.27
C ASN A 124 -13.66 -22.76 4.14
N CYS A 125 -14.88 -23.08 4.48
CA CYS A 125 -15.69 -22.32 5.42
C CYS A 125 -15.92 -23.13 6.69
N ALA A 126 -15.79 -22.49 7.85
CA ALA A 126 -16.27 -22.99 9.12
C ALA A 126 -17.58 -22.28 9.46
N VAL A 127 -18.50 -22.99 10.04
CA VAL A 127 -19.80 -22.43 10.47
C VAL A 127 -19.81 -22.34 11.98
N GLN A 128 -20.03 -21.14 12.50
CA GLN A 128 -20.17 -20.88 13.94
C GLN A 128 -21.64 -20.63 14.26
N PRO A 129 -22.32 -21.51 15.00
CA PRO A 129 -23.71 -21.33 15.34
C PRO A 129 -23.91 -20.20 16.34
N GLN A 130 -24.98 -19.43 16.16
CA GLN A 130 -25.45 -18.41 17.09
C GLN A 130 -26.62 -18.96 17.88
N VAL A 131 -26.45 -19.09 19.19
CA VAL A 131 -27.44 -19.70 20.10
C VAL A 131 -28.08 -18.62 20.94
N ASP A 132 -29.41 -18.62 21.01
CA ASP A 132 -30.17 -17.78 21.94
C ASP A 132 -29.96 -18.30 23.37
N LEU A 133 -29.53 -17.44 24.27
CA LEU A 133 -29.25 -17.82 25.65
C LEU A 133 -30.51 -18.12 26.49
N ASN A 134 -31.71 -17.66 26.05
CA ASN A 134 -32.92 -17.85 26.81
C ASN A 134 -33.54 -19.24 26.57
N ASP A 135 -33.56 -19.71 25.30
CA ASP A 135 -34.20 -20.99 24.93
C ASP A 135 -33.21 -22.01 24.36
N GLN A 136 -31.93 -21.67 24.30
CA GLN A 136 -30.83 -22.52 23.82
C GLN A 136 -30.98 -22.99 22.36
N ARG A 137 -31.80 -22.31 21.58
CA ARG A 137 -32.03 -22.62 20.16
C ARG A 137 -31.04 -21.90 19.26
N ILE A 138 -30.67 -22.57 18.19
CA ILE A 138 -29.84 -21.94 17.14
C ILE A 138 -30.72 -20.96 16.37
N ARG A 139 -30.36 -19.68 16.34
CA ARG A 139 -31.05 -18.60 15.64
C ARG A 139 -30.37 -18.21 14.33
N GLY A 140 -29.12 -18.52 14.21
CA GLY A 140 -28.32 -18.18 13.03
C GLY A 140 -26.98 -18.90 13.05
N ALA A 141 -26.19 -18.59 12.05
CA ALA A 141 -24.81 -19.07 11.97
C ALA A 141 -23.95 -18.04 11.25
N GLU A 142 -22.72 -17.87 11.71
CA GLU A 142 -21.70 -17.08 11.03
C GLU A 142 -20.84 -18.00 10.18
N VAL A 143 -20.65 -17.63 8.90
CA VAL A 143 -19.74 -18.35 7.99
C VAL A 143 -18.39 -17.69 8.04
N LEU A 144 -17.39 -18.42 8.50
CA LEU A 144 -16.04 -17.95 8.74
C LEU A 144 -15.08 -18.63 7.76
N LEU A 145 -14.49 -17.83 6.89
CA LEU A 145 -13.53 -18.31 5.90
C LEU A 145 -12.29 -18.90 6.59
N ARG A 146 -11.79 -20.00 6.05
CA ARG A 146 -10.58 -20.69 6.52
C ARG A 146 -9.69 -21.01 5.34
N TRP A 147 -8.41 -20.68 5.49
CA TRP A 147 -7.40 -21.02 4.50
C TRP A 147 -6.31 -21.87 5.15
N HIS A 148 -6.22 -23.10 4.69
CA HIS A 148 -5.12 -24.00 5.05
C HIS A 148 -4.19 -24.12 3.85
N CYS A 149 -3.09 -23.37 3.88
CA CYS A 149 -2.07 -23.40 2.84
C CYS A 149 -1.06 -24.53 3.13
N LYS A 150 -0.75 -25.33 2.12
CA LYS A 150 0.23 -26.41 2.24
C LYS A 150 1.61 -25.93 2.70
N ASP A 151 1.99 -24.72 2.27
CA ASP A 151 3.31 -24.14 2.53
C ASP A 151 3.36 -23.30 3.82
N LEU A 152 2.23 -22.72 4.25
CA LEU A 152 2.14 -21.82 5.40
C LEU A 152 1.33 -22.39 6.58
N GLY A 153 0.67 -23.54 6.40
CA GLY A 153 -0.27 -24.07 7.38
C GLY A 153 -1.57 -23.27 7.45
N ASN A 154 -2.12 -23.10 8.65
CA ASN A 154 -3.33 -22.30 8.87
C ASN A 154 -3.01 -20.80 8.78
N VAL A 155 -3.54 -20.14 7.77
CA VAL A 155 -3.35 -18.69 7.56
C VAL A 155 -4.52 -17.94 8.19
N SER A 156 -4.18 -16.93 9.01
CA SER A 156 -5.19 -16.12 9.69
C SER A 156 -6.05 -15.33 8.68
N PRO A 157 -7.40 -15.31 8.84
CA PRO A 157 -8.28 -14.45 8.04
C PRO A 157 -7.89 -12.98 8.07
N ALA A 158 -7.40 -12.47 9.22
CA ALA A 158 -6.93 -11.11 9.36
C ALA A 158 -5.74 -10.78 8.46
N LEU A 159 -4.98 -11.78 8.00
CA LEU A 159 -3.87 -11.59 7.07
C LEU A 159 -4.34 -11.64 5.61
N PHE A 160 -5.14 -12.64 5.21
CA PHE A 160 -5.41 -12.87 3.80
C PHE A 160 -6.69 -12.21 3.28
N ILE A 161 -7.68 -11.91 4.13
CA ILE A 161 -8.90 -11.20 3.70
C ILE A 161 -8.58 -9.79 3.20
N PRO A 162 -7.86 -8.93 3.94
CA PRO A 162 -7.46 -7.62 3.44
C PRO A 162 -6.64 -7.69 2.16
N LEU A 163 -5.82 -8.74 2.01
CA LEU A 163 -5.05 -9.01 0.81
C LEU A 163 -5.96 -9.34 -0.38
N ALA A 164 -6.96 -10.19 -0.17
CA ALA A 164 -7.93 -10.56 -1.19
C ALA A 164 -8.81 -9.36 -1.62
N GLU A 165 -9.21 -8.50 -0.68
CA GLU A 165 -9.96 -7.27 -0.96
C GLU A 165 -9.16 -6.32 -1.83
N LYS A 166 -7.93 -6.01 -1.43
CA LYS A 166 -7.02 -5.10 -2.17
C LYS A 166 -6.75 -5.55 -3.61
N THR A 167 -6.70 -6.84 -3.84
CA THR A 167 -6.37 -7.41 -5.16
C THR A 167 -7.59 -7.84 -5.97
N GLY A 168 -8.80 -7.62 -5.45
CA GLY A 168 -10.05 -8.05 -6.07
C GLY A 168 -10.26 -9.56 -6.06
N LEU A 169 -9.39 -10.33 -5.41
CA LEU A 169 -9.56 -11.79 -5.27
C LEU A 169 -10.75 -12.14 -4.38
N ILE A 170 -11.19 -11.20 -3.54
CA ILE A 170 -12.34 -11.40 -2.64
C ILE A 170 -13.59 -11.80 -3.43
N VAL A 171 -13.81 -11.26 -4.61
CA VAL A 171 -14.95 -11.59 -5.50
C VAL A 171 -14.95 -13.06 -5.94
N LYS A 172 -13.80 -13.75 -5.88
CA LYS A 172 -13.70 -15.18 -6.22
C LYS A 172 -13.86 -16.07 -5.00
N ILE A 173 -13.90 -15.48 -3.81
CA ILE A 173 -14.03 -16.19 -2.53
C ILE A 173 -15.51 -16.25 -2.11
N THR A 174 -16.30 -15.26 -2.51
CA THR A 174 -17.73 -15.19 -2.30
C THR A 174 -18.51 -15.93 -3.39
#